data_1c4c068f6432e637e9ee5722c2c07900
#
_entry.id   1c4c068f6432e637e9ee5722c2c07900
#
_cell.length_a   1.000
_cell.length_b   1.000
_cell.length_c   1.000
_cell.angle_alpha   90.00
_cell.angle_beta   90.00
_cell.angle_gamma   90.00
#
_symmetry.space_group_name_H-M   'P 1'
#
loop_
_entity.id
_entity.type
_entity.pdbx_description
1 polymer ?
#
loop_
_entity_poly.entity_id
_entity_poly.type
_entity_poly.pdbx_seq_one_letter_code
_entity_poly.pdbx_strand_id
1 'polypeptide(L)'
;QGGALAIVTAALDPRIKGLVSFYPALCDLNGYVHGRAGGWPHLFRNSTESPEILKQKTKNTPYYDVVNFARKIKVPGFYYLGYNDMTCPPTSMYSAYNTITAPKVLEIMEEAGHFSYPELWPKAKAWIYTHLQVNQ
;
A
#
# COMPACT_ATOMS: atom_id res chain seq x y z
N GLN A 1 -4.87 -0.51 7.11
CA GLN A 1 -5.71 0.52 6.45
C GLN A 1 -5.02 1.88 6.42
N GLY A 2 -4.39 2.35 7.51
CA GLY A 2 -3.74 3.66 7.58
C GLY A 2 -2.70 3.91 6.49
N GLY A 3 -1.85 2.90 6.17
CA GLY A 3 -0.87 3.01 5.07
C GLY A 3 -1.51 3.26 3.70
N ALA A 4 -2.67 2.64 3.43
CA ALA A 4 -3.45 2.87 2.21
C ALA A 4 -3.97 4.31 2.14
N LEU A 5 -4.55 4.80 3.25
CA LEU A 5 -5.07 6.16 3.33
C LEU A 5 -3.95 7.21 3.18
N ALA A 6 -2.76 6.95 3.71
CA ALA A 6 -1.60 7.82 3.52
C ALA A 6 -1.25 7.97 2.02
N ILE A 7 -1.23 6.88 1.26
CA ILE A 7 -1.00 6.88 -0.19
C ILE A 7 -2.11 7.66 -0.91
N VAL A 8 -3.38 7.37 -0.62
CA VAL A 8 -4.52 8.04 -1.26
C VAL A 8 -4.51 9.54 -0.98
N THR A 9 -4.29 9.94 0.27
CA THR A 9 -4.22 11.36 0.65
C THR A 9 -3.09 12.07 -0.07
N ALA A 10 -1.88 11.48 -0.09
CA ALA A 10 -0.74 12.07 -0.79
C ALA A 10 -0.93 12.15 -2.32
N ALA A 11 -1.73 11.26 -2.89
CA ALA A 11 -2.07 11.29 -4.32
C ALA A 11 -3.09 12.37 -4.69
N LEU A 12 -3.95 12.77 -3.75
CA LEU A 12 -5.08 13.67 -4.01
C LEU A 12 -4.90 15.08 -3.44
N ASP A 13 -4.07 15.25 -2.41
CA ASP A 13 -3.87 16.55 -1.74
C ASP A 13 -2.47 17.11 -2.04
N PRO A 14 -2.35 18.20 -2.83
CA PRO A 14 -1.07 18.80 -3.20
C PRO A 14 -0.32 19.46 -2.02
N ARG A 15 -0.96 19.62 -0.88
CA ARG A 15 -0.34 20.15 0.34
C ARG A 15 0.58 19.14 1.01
N ILE A 16 0.37 17.85 0.77
CA ILE A 16 1.25 16.79 1.28
C ILE A 16 2.63 16.91 0.63
N LYS A 17 3.68 16.86 1.44
CA LYS A 17 5.07 17.01 1.00
C LYS A 17 5.88 15.71 1.05
N GLY A 18 5.35 14.70 1.69
CA GLY A 18 5.94 13.36 1.80
C GLY A 18 4.99 12.43 2.52
N LEU A 19 5.24 11.14 2.45
CA LEU A 19 4.40 10.16 3.14
C LEU A 19 5.21 9.03 3.76
N VAL A 20 4.63 8.45 4.80
CA VAL A 20 5.06 7.18 5.39
C VAL A 20 3.90 6.21 5.30
N SER A 21 4.13 5.03 4.75
CA SER A 21 3.10 4.03 4.57
C SER A 21 3.56 2.67 5.07
N PHE A 22 2.88 2.16 6.10
CA PHE A 22 3.10 0.84 6.66
C PHE A 22 1.95 -0.08 6.30
N TYR A 23 2.25 -1.27 5.79
CA TYR A 23 1.29 -2.33 5.46
C TYR A 23 0.07 -1.78 4.69
N PRO A 24 0.22 -1.14 3.53
CA PRO A 24 -0.92 -0.59 2.83
C PRO A 24 -1.91 -1.69 2.43
N ALA A 25 -3.12 -1.58 2.93
CA ALA A 25 -4.26 -2.37 2.50
C ALA A 25 -4.81 -1.87 1.15
N LEU A 26 -5.86 -2.49 0.64
CA LEU A 26 -6.59 -2.07 -0.55
C LEU A 26 -5.71 -1.99 -1.83
N CYS A 27 -4.58 -2.69 -1.84
CA CYS A 27 -3.69 -2.75 -3.00
C CYS A 27 -3.98 -4.01 -3.82
N ASP A 28 -4.07 -3.87 -5.14
CA ASP A 28 -4.31 -4.98 -6.06
C ASP A 28 -5.55 -5.82 -5.67
N LEU A 29 -6.67 -5.14 -5.50
CA LEU A 29 -7.92 -5.76 -5.04
C LEU A 29 -8.39 -6.90 -5.95
N ASN A 30 -8.07 -6.84 -7.24
CA ASN A 30 -8.37 -7.88 -8.22
C ASN A 30 -7.28 -8.98 -8.29
N GLY A 31 -6.29 -8.98 -7.40
CA GLY A 31 -5.18 -9.94 -7.42
C GLY A 31 -5.62 -11.39 -7.55
N TYR A 32 -6.59 -11.83 -6.75
CA TYR A 32 -7.12 -13.20 -6.79
C TYR A 32 -7.79 -13.54 -8.14
N VAL A 33 -8.41 -12.58 -8.80
CA VAL A 33 -8.99 -12.78 -10.15
C VAL A 33 -7.88 -13.05 -11.17
N HIS A 34 -6.68 -12.57 -10.92
CA HIS A 34 -5.50 -12.73 -11.77
C HIS A 34 -4.48 -13.76 -11.26
N GLY A 35 -4.90 -14.65 -10.37
CA GLY A 35 -4.07 -15.76 -9.89
C GLY A 35 -2.93 -15.38 -8.92
N ARG A 36 -3.02 -14.23 -8.25
CA ARG A 36 -2.04 -13.80 -7.22
C ARG A 36 -2.75 -13.29 -5.97
N ALA A 37 -2.03 -13.23 -4.86
CA ALA A 37 -2.61 -12.74 -3.61
C ALA A 37 -2.98 -11.26 -3.73
N GLY A 38 -4.26 -10.95 -3.62
CA GLY A 38 -4.79 -9.58 -3.54
C GLY A 38 -4.73 -9.04 -2.11
N GLY A 39 -4.74 -7.72 -1.96
CA GLY A 39 -4.68 -7.06 -0.68
C GLY A 39 -5.95 -7.21 0.15
N TRP A 40 -5.83 -6.93 1.44
CA TRP A 40 -6.99 -6.84 2.32
C TRP A 40 -8.03 -5.84 1.75
N PRO A 41 -9.34 -6.14 1.77
CA PRO A 41 -10.03 -7.20 2.52
C PRO A 41 -10.21 -8.54 1.77
N HIS A 42 -9.36 -8.88 0.79
CA HIS A 42 -9.40 -10.16 0.08
C HIS A 42 -10.72 -10.44 -0.64
N LEU A 43 -11.27 -9.43 -1.31
CA LEU A 43 -12.63 -9.41 -1.87
C LEU A 43 -13.00 -10.62 -2.74
N PHE A 44 -12.02 -11.27 -3.39
CA PHE A 44 -12.25 -12.38 -4.31
C PHE A 44 -11.66 -13.70 -3.82
N ARG A 45 -11.14 -13.73 -2.59
CA ARG A 45 -10.59 -14.97 -2.03
C ARG A 45 -11.73 -15.93 -1.70
N ASN A 46 -11.70 -17.11 -2.35
CA ASN A 46 -12.71 -18.16 -2.16
C ASN A 46 -14.17 -17.66 -2.34
N SER A 47 -14.38 -16.73 -3.27
CA SER A 47 -15.72 -16.18 -3.49
C SER A 47 -16.67 -17.24 -4.05
N THR A 48 -17.85 -17.34 -3.47
CA THR A 48 -18.97 -18.17 -3.89
C THR A 48 -20.08 -17.34 -4.56
N GLU A 49 -19.80 -16.08 -4.88
CA GLU A 49 -20.76 -15.17 -5.52
C GLU A 49 -21.02 -15.57 -6.98
N SER A 50 -22.20 -15.16 -7.52
CA SER A 50 -22.53 -15.43 -8.91
C SER A 50 -21.54 -14.73 -9.88
N PRO A 51 -21.40 -15.24 -11.11
CA PRO A 51 -20.54 -14.63 -12.13
C PRO A 51 -20.88 -13.16 -12.39
N GLU A 52 -22.16 -12.80 -12.35
CA GLU A 52 -22.65 -11.43 -12.56
C GLU A 52 -22.17 -10.49 -11.44
N ILE A 53 -22.28 -10.92 -10.17
CA ILE A 53 -21.79 -10.17 -9.03
C ILE A 53 -20.27 -10.01 -9.09
N LEU A 54 -19.54 -11.10 -9.39
CA LEU A 54 -18.10 -11.06 -9.54
C LEU A 54 -17.66 -10.09 -10.64
N LYS A 55 -18.33 -10.11 -11.78
CA LYS A 55 -18.08 -9.18 -12.89
C LYS A 55 -18.29 -7.74 -12.47
N GLN A 56 -19.38 -7.46 -11.75
CA GLN A 56 -19.69 -6.13 -11.24
C GLN A 56 -18.63 -5.64 -10.22
N LYS A 57 -18.24 -6.50 -9.28
CA LYS A 57 -17.19 -6.20 -8.30
C LYS A 57 -15.85 -5.92 -8.99
N THR A 58 -15.42 -6.80 -9.90
CA THR A 58 -14.17 -6.65 -10.66
C THR A 58 -14.14 -5.32 -11.43
N LYS A 59 -15.27 -4.90 -11.99
CA LYS A 59 -15.40 -3.61 -12.70
C LYS A 59 -15.29 -2.41 -11.76
N ASN A 60 -15.74 -2.53 -10.51
CA ASN A 60 -15.83 -1.42 -9.58
C ASN A 60 -14.59 -1.28 -8.69
N THR A 61 -13.90 -2.38 -8.37
CA THR A 61 -12.71 -2.35 -7.50
C THR A 61 -11.62 -1.39 -7.93
N PRO A 62 -11.33 -1.13 -9.22
CA PRO A 62 -10.31 -0.16 -9.63
C PRO A 62 -10.52 1.26 -9.10
N TYR A 63 -11.75 1.66 -8.77
CA TYR A 63 -12.04 2.97 -8.19
C TYR A 63 -11.57 3.11 -6.74
N TYR A 64 -11.34 1.99 -6.06
CA TYR A 64 -10.93 1.92 -4.66
C TYR A 64 -9.52 1.36 -4.47
N ASP A 65 -8.93 0.84 -5.55
CA ASP A 65 -7.62 0.21 -5.50
C ASP A 65 -6.50 1.26 -5.36
N VAL A 66 -5.76 1.13 -4.28
CA VAL A 66 -4.64 2.04 -3.94
C VAL A 66 -3.58 2.09 -5.02
N VAL A 67 -3.40 1.03 -5.82
CA VAL A 67 -2.46 1.00 -6.95
C VAL A 67 -2.74 2.15 -7.93
N ASN A 68 -4.01 2.46 -8.17
CA ASN A 68 -4.39 3.53 -9.08
C ASN A 68 -4.10 4.95 -8.53
N PHE A 69 -4.16 5.11 -7.22
CA PHE A 69 -3.73 6.34 -6.54
C PHE A 69 -2.20 6.43 -6.47
N ALA A 70 -1.53 5.31 -6.17
CA ALA A 70 -0.08 5.24 -6.09
C ALA A 70 0.61 5.75 -7.38
N ARG A 71 0.04 5.50 -8.56
CA ARG A 71 0.51 6.05 -9.85
C ARG A 71 0.58 7.58 -9.88
N LYS A 72 -0.17 8.26 -9.02
CA LYS A 72 -0.25 9.74 -8.98
C LYS A 72 0.68 10.36 -7.95
N ILE A 73 1.39 9.57 -7.16
CA ILE A 73 2.31 10.07 -6.13
C ILE A 73 3.44 10.87 -6.80
N LYS A 74 3.64 12.10 -6.33
CA LYS A 74 4.69 13.03 -6.78
C LYS A 74 5.68 13.40 -5.68
N VAL A 75 5.39 13.03 -4.44
CA VAL A 75 6.16 13.37 -3.25
C VAL A 75 7.00 12.18 -2.80
N PRO A 76 8.13 12.42 -2.10
CA PRO A 76 8.94 11.33 -1.58
C PRO A 76 8.18 10.49 -0.56
N GLY A 77 8.49 9.22 -0.49
CA GLY A 77 7.81 8.29 0.40
C GLY A 77 8.71 7.25 1.05
N PHE A 78 8.41 6.93 2.30
CA PHE A 78 8.97 5.80 3.04
C PHE A 78 7.91 4.72 3.18
N TYR A 79 8.23 3.53 2.72
CA TYR A 79 7.30 2.40 2.68
C TYR A 79 7.88 1.24 3.48
N TYR A 80 6.99 0.51 4.16
CA TYR A 80 7.38 -0.68 4.90
C TYR A 80 6.43 -1.83 4.61
N LEU A 81 7.00 -3.02 4.48
CA LEU A 81 6.26 -4.27 4.40
C LEU A 81 6.92 -5.37 5.26
N GLY A 82 6.08 -6.23 5.82
CA GLY A 82 6.50 -7.50 6.38
C GLY A 82 6.43 -8.58 5.29
N TYR A 83 7.50 -9.34 5.11
CA TYR A 83 7.55 -10.31 4.01
C TYR A 83 6.61 -11.50 4.21
N ASN A 84 6.30 -11.84 5.48
CA ASN A 84 5.35 -12.89 5.85
C ASN A 84 3.94 -12.35 6.17
N ASP A 85 3.60 -11.14 5.69
CA ASP A 85 2.30 -10.54 5.92
C ASP A 85 1.21 -11.23 5.08
N MET A 86 0.33 -11.96 5.79
CA MET A 86 -0.81 -12.65 5.17
C MET A 86 -2.07 -11.79 5.13
N THR A 87 -2.09 -10.65 5.84
CA THR A 87 -3.19 -9.69 5.84
C THR A 87 -3.07 -8.71 4.68
N CYS A 88 -1.88 -8.13 4.52
CA CYS A 88 -1.52 -7.30 3.36
C CYS A 88 -0.34 -7.97 2.64
N PRO A 89 -0.60 -8.95 1.77
CA PRO A 89 0.47 -9.75 1.17
C PRO A 89 1.49 -8.89 0.42
N PRO A 90 2.80 -9.21 0.49
CA PRO A 90 3.84 -8.48 -0.24
C PRO A 90 3.53 -8.25 -1.71
N THR A 91 2.97 -9.25 -2.40
CA THR A 91 2.57 -9.14 -3.81
C THR A 91 1.65 -7.95 -4.06
N SER A 92 0.65 -7.75 -3.19
CA SER A 92 -0.29 -6.64 -3.30
C SER A 92 0.38 -5.30 -2.99
N MET A 93 1.24 -5.25 -1.98
CA MET A 93 1.97 -4.03 -1.61
C MET A 93 2.98 -3.64 -2.69
N TYR A 94 3.70 -4.59 -3.28
CA TYR A 94 4.58 -4.36 -4.42
C TYR A 94 3.83 -3.84 -5.65
N SER A 95 2.59 -4.26 -5.87
CA SER A 95 1.76 -3.74 -6.96
C SER A 95 1.57 -2.22 -6.86
N ALA A 96 1.40 -1.69 -5.65
CA ALA A 96 1.34 -0.24 -5.44
C ALA A 96 2.74 0.39 -5.50
N TYR A 97 3.70 -0.15 -4.75
CA TYR A 97 5.06 0.41 -4.67
C TYR A 97 5.72 0.55 -6.04
N ASN A 98 5.63 -0.46 -6.89
CA ASN A 98 6.28 -0.47 -8.20
C ASN A 98 5.70 0.57 -9.17
N THR A 99 4.47 1.04 -8.95
CA THR A 99 3.85 2.07 -9.81
C THR A 99 4.27 3.50 -9.42
N ILE A 100 4.84 3.69 -8.24
CA ILE A 100 5.29 5.00 -7.76
C ILE A 100 6.61 5.34 -8.44
N THR A 101 6.67 6.47 -9.11
CA THR A 101 7.88 6.98 -9.80
C THR A 101 8.62 8.06 -9.01
N ALA A 102 8.00 8.63 -7.98
CA ALA A 102 8.62 9.59 -7.07
C ALA A 102 9.73 8.94 -6.25
N PRO A 103 10.67 9.71 -5.67
CA PRO A 103 11.70 9.19 -4.78
C PRO A 103 11.08 8.35 -3.66
N LYS A 104 11.59 7.15 -3.46
CA LYS A 104 10.98 6.22 -2.51
C LYS A 104 12.02 5.32 -1.86
N VAL A 105 11.78 5.01 -0.59
CA VAL A 105 12.55 4.04 0.19
C VAL A 105 11.63 2.92 0.60
N LEU A 106 12.08 1.68 0.48
CA LEU A 106 11.39 0.50 0.96
C LEU A 106 12.21 -0.17 2.06
N GLU A 107 11.60 -0.31 3.21
CA GLU A 107 12.11 -1.13 4.30
C GLU A 107 11.33 -2.45 4.30
N ILE A 108 12.05 -3.57 4.27
CA ILE A 108 11.47 -4.91 4.29
C ILE A 108 11.93 -5.60 5.57
N MET A 109 10.99 -6.21 6.27
CA MET A 109 11.30 -7.09 7.40
C MET A 109 10.93 -8.52 7.01
N GLU A 110 11.93 -9.33 6.76
CA GLU A 110 11.74 -10.69 6.20
C GLU A 110 10.92 -11.61 7.12
N GLU A 111 11.09 -11.46 8.43
CA GLU A 111 10.41 -12.31 9.43
C GLU A 111 9.05 -11.74 9.87
N ALA A 112 8.73 -10.50 9.52
CA ALA A 112 7.52 -9.86 10.00
C ALA A 112 6.27 -10.28 9.21
N GLY A 113 5.19 -10.52 9.96
CA GLY A 113 3.83 -10.54 9.44
C GLY A 113 3.24 -9.12 9.38
N HIS A 114 1.95 -9.00 9.73
CA HIS A 114 1.23 -7.70 9.76
C HIS A 114 1.52 -6.92 11.05
N PHE A 115 2.77 -6.64 11.33
CA PHE A 115 3.19 -5.84 12.50
C PHE A 115 4.52 -5.14 12.22
N SER A 116 4.83 -4.09 13.01
CA SER A 116 6.10 -3.37 12.96
C SER A 116 6.95 -3.66 14.18
N TYR A 117 8.23 -3.81 13.96
CA TYR A 117 9.20 -3.82 15.05
C TYR A 117 9.40 -2.39 15.61
N PRO A 118 9.75 -2.25 16.90
CA PRO A 118 9.97 -0.94 17.52
C PRO A 118 10.95 -0.05 16.77
N GLU A 119 11.97 -0.63 16.14
CA GLU A 119 13.04 0.06 15.42
C GLU A 119 12.56 0.75 14.13
N LEU A 120 11.41 0.35 13.61
CA LEU A 120 10.86 0.92 12.38
C LEU A 120 10.44 2.39 12.56
N TRP A 121 9.83 2.72 13.71
CA TRP A 121 9.35 4.07 13.98
C TRP A 121 10.47 5.10 14.06
N PRO A 122 11.61 4.86 14.77
CA PRO A 122 12.76 5.74 14.70
C PRO A 122 13.30 5.92 13.27
N LYS A 123 13.36 4.86 12.46
CA LYS A 123 13.81 4.97 11.06
C LYS A 123 12.87 5.85 10.23
N ALA A 124 11.57 5.63 10.32
CA ALA A 124 10.58 6.43 9.60
C ALA A 124 10.62 7.91 10.05
N LYS A 125 10.76 8.15 11.35
CA LYS A 125 10.89 9.50 11.91
C LYS A 125 12.15 10.20 11.42
N ALA A 126 13.29 9.52 11.44
CA ALA A 126 14.55 10.06 10.92
C ALA A 126 14.43 10.41 9.43
N TRP A 127 13.77 9.52 8.64
CA TRP A 127 13.51 9.80 7.25
C TRP A 127 12.65 11.05 7.04
N ILE A 128 11.59 11.25 7.84
CA ILE A 128 10.75 12.46 7.80
C ILE A 128 11.59 13.71 8.03
N TYR A 129 12.40 13.75 9.10
CA TYR A 129 13.22 14.92 9.40
C TYR A 129 14.24 15.24 8.31
N THR A 130 14.86 14.21 7.75
CA THR A 130 15.86 14.39 6.69
C THR A 130 15.25 14.88 5.37
N HIS A 131 14.08 14.35 4.99
CA HIS A 131 13.52 14.61 3.66
C HIS A 131 12.52 15.78 3.62
N LEU A 132 11.91 16.12 4.75
CA LEU A 132 10.93 17.21 4.81
C LEU A 132 11.48 18.48 5.45
N GLN A 133 12.78 18.52 5.78
CA GLN A 133 13.46 19.66 6.42
C GLN A 133 12.69 20.15 7.66
N VAL A 134 12.11 19.25 8.41
CA VAL A 134 11.43 19.57 9.65
C VAL A 134 12.51 19.76 10.71
N ASN A 135 12.63 20.98 11.26
CA ASN A 135 13.53 21.26 12.38
C ASN A 135 13.12 20.40 13.57
N GLN A 136 14.11 19.80 14.24
CA GLN A 136 13.90 19.03 15.47
C GLN A 136 13.50 19.92 16.63
#